data_2112292f00b51e77373a13ab003ff891
#
_entry.id   2112292f00b51e77373a13ab003ff891
#
_cell.length_a   1.000
_cell.length_b   1.000
_cell.length_c   1.000
_cell.angle_alpha   90.00
_cell.angle_beta   90.00
_cell.angle_gamma   90.00
#
_symmetry.space_group_name_H-M   'P 1'
#
loop_
_entity.id
_entity.type
_entity.pdbx_description
1 polymer ?
#
loop_
_entity_poly.entity_id
_entity_poly.type
_entity_poly.pdbx_seq_one_letter_code
_entity_poly.pdbx_strand_id
1 'polypeptide(L)'
;MLTVDFARFPVRPGDRVLDLGCGGGRHAFEVYRRGADVVAFDLDPAELIGVTGMFGAMREAGEAGPRAGATAISGDAAAMPFGDGAFDRVIAAEVFEHILDDQRAINELARVLRPGGLAAVTVPSWLPERICWSLSTEYHDVPGGHVRIYTRVELEAKLARAGLQVRWHHHAHGLHAPYWWLKCAVGVHNDKHRLASAYHRLLVWDIMRKPAATRLAEQALNPLIGKSLVVYAVKRAGRHGDR
;
A
#
# COMPACT_ATOMS: atom_id res chain seq x y z
N MET A 1 4.20 -6.24 7.24
CA MET A 1 2.77 -6.65 7.30
C MET A 1 2.08 -6.20 6.01
N LEU A 2 1.24 -7.04 5.41
CA LEU A 2 0.52 -6.71 4.18
C LEU A 2 -0.76 -5.94 4.49
N THR A 3 -1.01 -4.85 3.77
CA THR A 3 -2.24 -4.04 3.88
C THR A 3 -3.27 -4.51 2.85
N VAL A 4 -2.81 -4.90 1.66
CA VAL A 4 -3.66 -5.44 0.60
C VAL A 4 -4.11 -6.86 0.96
N ASP A 5 -5.42 -7.11 0.87
CA ASP A 5 -5.99 -8.45 1.00
C ASP A 5 -5.92 -9.17 -0.36
N PHE A 6 -5.01 -10.12 -0.48
CA PHE A 6 -4.80 -10.88 -1.71
C PHE A 6 -5.93 -11.88 -2.05
N ALA A 7 -6.89 -12.09 -1.16
CA ALA A 7 -8.13 -12.79 -1.53
C ALA A 7 -9.04 -11.90 -2.38
N ARG A 8 -9.02 -10.57 -2.11
CA ARG A 8 -9.75 -9.56 -2.89
C ARG A 8 -8.93 -8.99 -4.05
N PHE A 9 -7.63 -9.17 -4.01
CA PHE A 9 -6.68 -8.78 -5.04
C PHE A 9 -5.92 -10.03 -5.53
N PRO A 10 -6.61 -10.93 -6.26
CA PRO A 10 -5.98 -12.18 -6.69
C PRO A 10 -4.87 -11.89 -7.69
N VAL A 11 -3.67 -12.35 -7.36
CA VAL A 11 -2.48 -12.33 -8.22
C VAL A 11 -2.24 -13.77 -8.70
N ARG A 12 -2.01 -13.93 -10.01
CA ARG A 12 -1.81 -15.23 -10.65
C ARG A 12 -0.43 -15.32 -11.27
N PRO A 13 0.13 -16.51 -11.40
CA PRO A 13 1.35 -16.71 -12.20
C PRO A 13 1.16 -16.15 -13.63
N GLY A 14 2.13 -15.33 -14.06
CA GLY A 14 2.11 -14.66 -15.35
C GLY A 14 1.40 -13.29 -15.38
N ASP A 15 0.71 -12.86 -14.29
CA ASP A 15 0.27 -11.47 -14.17
C ASP A 15 1.49 -10.55 -14.12
N ARG A 16 1.40 -9.38 -14.76
CA ARG A 16 2.36 -8.28 -14.60
C ARG A 16 1.83 -7.29 -13.58
N VAL A 17 2.56 -7.14 -12.48
CA VAL A 17 2.12 -6.33 -11.33
C VAL A 17 3.09 -5.19 -11.06
N LEU A 18 2.57 -3.98 -10.91
CA LEU A 18 3.32 -2.82 -10.42
C LEU A 18 3.04 -2.63 -8.92
N ASP A 19 4.09 -2.56 -8.12
CA ASP A 19 4.06 -2.06 -6.74
C ASP A 19 4.58 -0.62 -6.75
N LEU A 20 3.65 0.34 -6.82
CA LEU A 20 3.91 1.77 -6.93
C LEU A 20 4.16 2.36 -5.54
N GLY A 21 5.29 3.02 -5.33
CA GLY A 21 5.75 3.47 -4.03
C GLY A 21 6.03 2.26 -3.13
N CYS A 22 6.85 1.34 -3.61
CA CYS A 22 7.04 0.04 -2.97
C CYS A 22 7.76 0.12 -1.61
N GLY A 23 8.50 1.23 -1.32
CA GLY A 23 9.37 1.34 -0.16
C GLY A 23 10.22 0.09 0.01
N GLY A 24 10.26 -0.49 1.19
CA GLY A 24 11.00 -1.74 1.48
C GLY A 24 10.43 -3.01 0.83
N GLY A 25 9.53 -2.94 -0.16
CA GLY A 25 9.14 -4.03 -1.05
C GLY A 25 8.14 -5.06 -0.50
N ARG A 26 7.47 -4.79 0.62
CA ARG A 26 6.62 -5.79 1.32
C ARG A 26 5.53 -6.42 0.44
N HIS A 27 4.88 -5.63 -0.44
CA HIS A 27 3.86 -6.13 -1.36
C HIS A 27 4.50 -6.76 -2.60
N ALA A 28 5.57 -6.16 -3.12
CA ALA A 28 6.34 -6.70 -4.23
C ALA A 28 6.85 -8.12 -3.94
N PHE A 29 7.35 -8.38 -2.73
CA PHE A 29 7.80 -9.72 -2.33
C PHE A 29 6.67 -10.74 -2.28
N GLU A 30 5.49 -10.34 -1.80
CA GLU A 30 4.34 -11.23 -1.79
C GLU A 30 3.83 -11.53 -3.20
N VAL A 31 3.82 -10.52 -4.09
CA VAL A 31 3.50 -10.71 -5.52
C VAL A 31 4.46 -11.70 -6.18
N TYR A 32 5.77 -11.55 -5.90
CA TYR A 32 6.81 -12.42 -6.45
C TYR A 32 6.65 -13.87 -5.96
N ARG A 33 6.34 -14.08 -4.67
CA ARG A 33 6.02 -15.42 -4.12
C ARG A 33 4.84 -16.09 -4.81
N ARG A 34 3.88 -15.31 -5.29
CA ARG A 34 2.70 -15.81 -6.04
C ARG A 34 3.00 -16.18 -7.48
N GLY A 35 4.24 -16.02 -7.93
CA GLY A 35 4.68 -16.40 -9.27
C GLY A 35 4.33 -15.40 -10.37
N ALA A 36 3.96 -14.18 -10.03
CA ALA A 36 3.73 -13.10 -10.98
C ALA A 36 5.01 -12.32 -11.27
N ASP A 37 5.05 -11.65 -12.43
CA ASP A 37 6.08 -10.68 -12.75
C ASP A 37 5.82 -9.38 -11.98
N VAL A 38 6.79 -8.90 -11.21
CA VAL A 38 6.65 -7.71 -10.41
C VAL A 38 7.66 -6.62 -10.78
N VAL A 39 7.17 -5.40 -10.90
CA VAL A 39 7.98 -4.18 -10.91
C VAL A 39 7.77 -3.45 -9.59
N ALA A 40 8.81 -3.38 -8.77
CA ALA A 40 8.88 -2.54 -7.60
C ALA A 40 9.34 -1.14 -8.05
N PHE A 41 8.48 -0.12 -7.86
CA PHE A 41 8.73 1.23 -8.35
C PHE A 41 8.67 2.22 -7.19
N ASP A 42 9.74 2.98 -7.01
CA ASP A 42 9.82 3.97 -5.93
C ASP A 42 10.62 5.20 -6.37
N LEU A 43 10.35 6.33 -5.73
CA LEU A 43 11.12 7.56 -5.94
C LEU A 43 12.51 7.47 -5.32
N ASP A 44 12.65 6.77 -4.17
CA ASP A 44 13.91 6.65 -3.45
C ASP A 44 14.74 5.43 -3.96
N PRO A 45 15.86 5.68 -4.66
CA PRO A 45 16.73 4.60 -5.13
C PRO A 45 17.41 3.83 -3.98
N ALA A 46 17.52 4.41 -2.78
CA ALA A 46 18.15 3.71 -1.65
C ALA A 46 17.26 2.55 -1.15
N GLU A 47 15.94 2.72 -1.11
CA GLU A 47 15.00 1.66 -0.80
C GLU A 47 15.13 0.48 -1.80
N LEU A 48 15.30 0.80 -3.08
CA LEU A 48 15.34 -0.19 -4.16
C LEU A 48 16.59 -1.08 -4.13
N ILE A 49 17.68 -0.64 -3.51
CA ILE A 49 18.88 -1.47 -3.31
C ILE A 49 18.52 -2.69 -2.45
N GLY A 50 17.86 -2.46 -1.32
CA GLY A 50 17.38 -3.53 -0.44
C GLY A 50 16.37 -4.45 -1.10
N VAL A 51 15.44 -3.88 -1.86
CA VAL A 51 14.42 -4.63 -2.61
C VAL A 51 15.06 -5.54 -3.65
N THR A 52 16.02 -5.05 -4.42
CA THR A 52 16.76 -5.83 -5.43
C THR A 52 17.52 -7.00 -4.78
N GLY A 53 18.22 -6.74 -3.68
CA GLY A 53 18.92 -7.78 -2.92
C GLY A 53 17.98 -8.88 -2.42
N MET A 54 16.82 -8.48 -1.90
CA MET A 54 15.81 -9.42 -1.43
C MET A 54 15.22 -10.27 -2.57
N PHE A 55 14.95 -9.71 -3.74
CA PHE A 55 14.51 -10.49 -4.91
C PHE A 55 15.55 -11.54 -5.30
N GLY A 56 16.85 -11.20 -5.25
CA GLY A 56 17.95 -12.16 -5.47
C GLY A 56 17.91 -13.31 -4.47
N ALA A 57 17.86 -12.99 -3.16
CA ALA A 57 17.80 -13.98 -2.10
C ALA A 57 16.55 -14.88 -2.18
N MET A 58 15.39 -14.33 -2.51
CA MET A 58 14.14 -15.10 -2.71
C MET A 58 14.25 -16.07 -3.89
N ARG A 59 14.91 -15.66 -4.97
CA ARG A 59 15.15 -16.53 -6.14
C ARG A 59 16.07 -17.69 -5.76
N GLU A 60 17.17 -17.42 -5.07
CA GLU A 60 18.11 -18.44 -4.59
C GLU A 60 17.45 -19.41 -3.61
N ALA A 61 16.56 -18.92 -2.74
CA ALA A 61 15.80 -19.73 -1.81
C ALA A 61 14.64 -20.51 -2.45
N GLY A 62 14.36 -20.31 -3.76
CA GLY A 62 13.24 -20.96 -4.44
C GLY A 62 11.86 -20.48 -3.98
N GLU A 63 11.77 -19.28 -3.39
CA GLU A 63 10.51 -18.69 -2.90
C GLU A 63 9.63 -18.13 -4.03
N ALA A 64 10.18 -17.96 -5.22
CA ALA A 64 9.44 -17.46 -6.39
C ALA A 64 9.10 -18.58 -7.36
N GLY A 65 8.04 -18.38 -8.15
CA GLY A 65 7.72 -19.28 -9.23
C GLY A 65 8.84 -19.31 -10.30
N PRO A 66 9.07 -20.45 -10.97
CA PRO A 66 10.24 -20.64 -11.86
C PRO A 66 10.26 -19.68 -13.07
N ARG A 67 9.14 -19.03 -13.38
CA ARG A 67 9.02 -18.08 -14.50
C ARG A 67 8.76 -16.64 -14.02
N ALA A 68 8.65 -16.40 -12.72
CA ALA A 68 8.40 -15.07 -12.17
C ALA A 68 9.62 -14.16 -12.37
N GLY A 69 9.40 -12.98 -12.93
CA GLY A 69 10.36 -11.90 -13.02
C GLY A 69 10.19 -10.90 -11.88
N ALA A 70 11.29 -10.29 -11.42
CA ALA A 70 11.24 -9.19 -10.47
C ALA A 70 12.26 -8.13 -10.86
N THR A 71 11.82 -6.86 -10.86
CA THR A 71 12.65 -5.71 -11.23
C THR A 71 12.34 -4.56 -10.28
N ALA A 72 13.37 -3.79 -9.90
CA ALA A 72 13.24 -2.55 -9.14
C ALA A 72 13.63 -1.37 -10.04
N ILE A 73 12.78 -0.33 -10.10
CA ILE A 73 12.96 0.83 -10.97
C ILE A 73 12.67 2.10 -10.16
N SER A 74 13.61 3.05 -10.19
CA SER A 74 13.39 4.37 -9.57
C SER A 74 12.71 5.33 -10.53
N GLY A 75 11.73 6.11 -10.01
CA GLY A 75 11.06 7.13 -10.79
C GLY A 75 9.92 7.82 -10.06
N ASP A 76 9.34 8.82 -10.73
CA ASP A 76 8.23 9.62 -10.23
C ASP A 76 6.88 8.97 -10.58
N ALA A 77 6.04 8.78 -9.57
CA ALA A 77 4.67 8.27 -9.72
C ALA A 77 3.79 9.15 -10.65
N ALA A 78 4.11 10.44 -10.76
CA ALA A 78 3.41 11.38 -11.64
C ALA A 78 3.89 11.36 -13.10
N ALA A 79 4.93 10.56 -13.44
CA ALA A 79 5.50 10.43 -14.79
C ALA A 79 6.17 9.06 -14.98
N MET A 80 5.39 7.99 -14.94
CA MET A 80 5.92 6.63 -14.98
C MET A 80 6.42 6.23 -16.38
N PRO A 81 7.61 5.61 -16.50
CA PRO A 81 8.22 5.25 -17.79
C PRO A 81 7.65 3.96 -18.39
N PHE A 82 6.36 3.73 -18.24
CA PHE A 82 5.67 2.54 -18.72
C PHE A 82 4.63 2.92 -19.77
N GLY A 83 4.40 2.03 -20.73
CA GLY A 83 3.35 2.18 -21.74
C GLY A 83 1.94 2.04 -21.15
N ASP A 84 0.94 2.51 -21.90
CA ASP A 84 -0.46 2.38 -21.52
C ASP A 84 -0.85 0.91 -21.40
N GLY A 85 -1.53 0.56 -20.30
CA GLY A 85 -2.00 -0.80 -20.07
C GLY A 85 -0.90 -1.84 -19.88
N ALA A 86 0.30 -1.43 -19.47
CA ALA A 86 1.45 -2.31 -19.29
C ALA A 86 1.28 -3.35 -18.17
N PHE A 87 0.35 -3.13 -17.22
CA PHE A 87 0.17 -3.98 -16.05
C PHE A 87 -1.25 -4.53 -15.93
N ASP A 88 -1.34 -5.80 -15.51
CA ASP A 88 -2.59 -6.45 -15.15
C ASP A 88 -3.14 -5.94 -13.83
N ARG A 89 -2.22 -5.59 -12.91
CA ARG A 89 -2.53 -5.13 -11.56
C ARG A 89 -1.56 -4.06 -11.12
N VAL A 90 -2.07 -3.13 -10.29
CA VAL A 90 -1.25 -2.10 -9.65
C VAL A 90 -1.60 -2.05 -8.16
N ILE A 91 -0.58 -2.05 -7.32
CA ILE A 91 -0.68 -1.76 -5.89
C ILE A 91 -0.08 -0.38 -5.67
N ALA A 92 -0.77 0.49 -4.93
CA ALA A 92 -0.24 1.75 -4.43
C ALA A 92 -0.60 1.81 -2.94
N ALA A 93 0.36 1.46 -2.08
CA ALA A 93 0.11 1.29 -0.66
C ALA A 93 0.77 2.36 0.18
N GLU A 94 -0.03 3.31 0.71
CA GLU A 94 0.42 4.45 1.50
C GLU A 94 1.37 5.35 0.67
N VAL A 95 0.87 5.86 -0.46
CA VAL A 95 1.65 6.63 -1.45
C VAL A 95 1.06 8.02 -1.70
N PHE A 96 -0.24 8.10 -2.00
CA PHE A 96 -0.85 9.32 -2.51
C PHE A 96 -0.96 10.43 -1.45
N GLU A 97 -0.94 10.10 -0.17
CA GLU A 97 -0.89 11.05 0.93
C GLU A 97 0.43 11.86 0.97
N HIS A 98 1.49 11.38 0.32
CA HIS A 98 2.78 12.04 0.23
C HIS A 98 2.95 12.92 -1.01
N ILE A 99 2.10 12.75 -2.04
CA ILE A 99 2.26 13.39 -3.35
C ILE A 99 1.40 14.65 -3.44
N LEU A 100 1.98 15.82 -3.69
CA LEU A 100 1.26 17.08 -3.81
C LEU A 100 0.25 17.06 -4.96
N ASP A 101 0.65 16.64 -6.16
CA ASP A 101 -0.25 16.44 -7.32
C ASP A 101 -0.67 14.96 -7.41
N ASP A 102 -1.42 14.52 -6.41
CA ASP A 102 -1.91 13.15 -6.30
C ASP A 102 -2.82 12.75 -7.47
N GLN A 103 -3.60 13.71 -8.02
CA GLN A 103 -4.49 13.38 -9.14
C GLN A 103 -3.68 13.00 -10.39
N ARG A 104 -2.54 13.63 -10.64
CA ARG A 104 -1.64 13.27 -11.73
C ARG A 104 -1.07 11.86 -11.54
N ALA A 105 -0.61 11.54 -10.34
CA ALA A 105 -0.12 10.19 -10.03
C ALA A 105 -1.22 9.12 -10.14
N ILE A 106 -2.45 9.42 -9.70
CA ILE A 106 -3.61 8.53 -9.87
C ILE A 106 -3.97 8.34 -11.36
N ASN A 107 -3.87 9.40 -12.17
CA ASN A 107 -4.09 9.30 -13.62
C ASN A 107 -3.02 8.43 -14.30
N GLU A 108 -1.75 8.54 -13.88
CA GLU A 108 -0.67 7.68 -14.35
C GLU A 108 -0.89 6.20 -13.93
N LEU A 109 -1.29 5.95 -12.66
CA LEU A 109 -1.69 4.61 -12.24
C LEU A 109 -2.78 4.04 -13.15
N ALA A 110 -3.81 4.84 -13.43
CA ALA A 110 -4.87 4.41 -14.33
C ALA A 110 -4.38 4.20 -15.77
N ARG A 111 -3.44 5.02 -16.26
CA ARG A 111 -2.88 4.89 -17.60
C ARG A 111 -2.13 3.58 -17.79
N VAL A 112 -1.25 3.25 -16.84
CA VAL A 112 -0.41 2.04 -16.93
C VAL A 112 -1.17 0.75 -16.63
N LEU A 113 -2.30 0.82 -15.93
CA LEU A 113 -3.19 -0.32 -15.71
C LEU A 113 -3.97 -0.64 -16.99
N ARG A 114 -4.02 -1.92 -17.41
CA ARG A 114 -4.78 -2.32 -18.58
C ARG A 114 -6.29 -2.19 -18.38
N PRO A 115 -7.09 -2.05 -19.46
CA PRO A 115 -8.54 -2.17 -19.38
C PRO A 115 -8.95 -3.50 -18.72
N GLY A 116 -9.87 -3.44 -17.75
CA GLY A 116 -10.26 -4.59 -16.92
C GLY A 116 -9.24 -4.99 -15.86
N GLY A 117 -8.10 -4.34 -15.77
CA GLY A 117 -7.10 -4.53 -14.71
C GLY A 117 -7.61 -4.05 -13.35
N LEU A 118 -7.00 -4.54 -12.27
CA LEU A 118 -7.39 -4.26 -10.90
C LEU A 118 -6.29 -3.45 -10.19
N ALA A 119 -6.66 -2.35 -9.56
CA ALA A 119 -5.82 -1.58 -8.66
C ALA A 119 -6.22 -1.81 -7.21
N ALA A 120 -5.23 -1.88 -6.31
CA ALA A 120 -5.39 -1.77 -4.87
C ALA A 120 -4.68 -0.49 -4.39
N VAL A 121 -5.44 0.43 -3.83
CA VAL A 121 -4.94 1.70 -3.32
C VAL A 121 -5.18 1.74 -1.82
N THR A 122 -4.14 2.02 -1.03
CA THR A 122 -4.30 2.22 0.40
C THR A 122 -3.79 3.59 0.82
N VAL A 123 -4.48 4.17 1.79
CA VAL A 123 -4.11 5.44 2.43
C VAL A 123 -4.41 5.34 3.93
N PRO A 124 -3.80 6.17 4.77
CA PRO A 124 -4.20 6.26 6.17
C PRO A 124 -5.69 6.56 6.32
N SER A 125 -6.37 5.84 7.22
CA SER A 125 -7.79 6.06 7.51
C SER A 125 -8.01 7.40 8.18
N TRP A 126 -9.05 8.11 7.79
CA TRP A 126 -9.32 9.49 8.20
C TRP A 126 -9.31 9.69 9.72
N LEU A 127 -10.07 8.88 10.48
CA LEU A 127 -10.19 9.06 11.94
C LEU A 127 -8.89 8.74 12.68
N PRO A 128 -8.22 7.58 12.49
CA PRO A 128 -6.94 7.32 13.14
C PRO A 128 -5.89 8.37 12.83
N GLU A 129 -5.82 8.83 11.59
CA GLU A 129 -4.84 9.81 11.14
C GLU A 129 -5.11 11.21 11.75
N ARG A 130 -6.37 11.65 11.79
CA ARG A 130 -6.76 12.89 12.44
C ARG A 130 -6.38 12.92 13.92
N ILE A 131 -6.52 11.79 14.63
CA ILE A 131 -6.11 11.67 16.02
C ILE A 131 -4.58 11.83 16.14
N CYS A 132 -3.79 11.15 15.30
CA CYS A 132 -2.33 11.32 15.28
C CYS A 132 -1.92 12.78 15.04
N TRP A 133 -2.53 13.45 14.06
CA TRP A 133 -2.24 14.84 13.75
C TRP A 133 -2.61 15.80 14.90
N SER A 134 -3.70 15.52 15.62
CA SER A 134 -4.10 16.33 16.78
C SER A 134 -3.19 16.13 18.00
N LEU A 135 -2.53 14.97 18.11
CA LEU A 135 -1.67 14.62 19.23
C LEU A 135 -0.21 15.03 19.01
N SER A 136 0.27 15.10 17.75
CA SER A 136 1.68 15.39 17.47
C SER A 136 1.86 16.05 16.11
N THR A 137 2.43 17.26 16.13
CA THR A 137 2.87 17.95 14.93
C THR A 137 4.07 17.25 14.31
N GLU A 138 4.99 16.71 15.11
CA GLU A 138 6.18 15.97 14.66
C GLU A 138 5.82 14.69 13.89
N TYR A 139 4.58 14.22 13.98
CA TYR A 139 4.15 13.02 13.27
C TYR A 139 3.96 13.25 11.76
N HIS A 140 3.54 14.44 11.36
CA HIS A 140 3.19 14.75 9.96
C HIS A 140 3.98 15.91 9.35
N ASP A 141 4.45 16.87 10.16
CA ASP A 141 5.22 18.02 9.69
C ASP A 141 6.72 17.69 9.64
N VAL A 142 7.06 16.75 8.77
CA VAL A 142 8.42 16.27 8.51
C VAL A 142 8.63 16.14 7.00
N PRO A 143 9.88 16.28 6.51
CA PRO A 143 10.19 16.03 5.10
C PRO A 143 9.70 14.63 4.66
N GLY A 144 8.90 14.58 3.59
CA GLY A 144 8.27 13.33 3.13
C GLY A 144 7.10 12.85 3.98
N GLY A 145 6.62 13.64 4.95
CA GLY A 145 5.43 13.34 5.74
C GLY A 145 4.13 13.40 4.93
N HIS A 146 3.02 13.11 5.61
CA HIS A 146 1.70 13.16 4.99
C HIS A 146 1.27 14.60 4.74
N VAL A 147 1.02 14.97 3.48
CA VAL A 147 0.56 16.32 3.10
C VAL A 147 -0.97 16.44 3.14
N ARG A 148 -1.68 15.32 3.31
CA ARG A 148 -3.15 15.28 3.40
C ARG A 148 -3.68 14.06 4.13
N ILE A 149 -4.93 14.16 4.56
CA ILE A 149 -5.72 13.04 5.10
C ILE A 149 -6.91 12.82 4.17
N TYR A 150 -7.02 11.65 3.59
CA TYR A 150 -8.14 11.31 2.72
C TYR A 150 -9.39 10.91 3.51
N THR A 151 -10.53 11.42 3.09
CA THR A 151 -11.80 10.73 3.31
C THR A 151 -11.98 9.64 2.24
N ARG A 152 -12.77 8.61 2.55
CA ARG A 152 -13.08 7.56 1.56
C ARG A 152 -13.73 8.14 0.31
N VAL A 153 -14.70 9.05 0.49
CA VAL A 153 -15.44 9.67 -0.62
C VAL A 153 -14.50 10.47 -1.53
N GLU A 154 -13.55 11.19 -0.96
CA GLU A 154 -12.57 11.96 -1.72
C GLU A 154 -11.66 11.06 -2.55
N LEU A 155 -11.10 9.99 -1.93
CA LEU A 155 -10.26 9.04 -2.65
C LEU A 155 -11.02 8.35 -3.78
N GLU A 156 -12.25 7.85 -3.51
CA GLU A 156 -13.10 7.22 -4.52
C GLU A 156 -13.43 8.17 -5.68
N ALA A 157 -13.70 9.46 -5.38
CA ALA A 157 -13.95 10.46 -6.41
C ALA A 157 -12.73 10.72 -7.29
N LYS A 158 -11.52 10.77 -6.72
CA LYS A 158 -10.26 10.92 -7.48
C LYS A 158 -9.99 9.70 -8.38
N LEU A 159 -10.19 8.48 -7.86
CA LEU A 159 -10.10 7.25 -8.63
C LEU A 159 -11.11 7.23 -9.80
N ALA A 160 -12.34 7.64 -9.53
CA ALA A 160 -13.39 7.69 -10.55
C ALA A 160 -13.07 8.69 -11.68
N ARG A 161 -12.49 9.87 -11.37
CA ARG A 161 -12.02 10.85 -12.37
C ARG A 161 -10.96 10.27 -13.29
N ALA A 162 -10.10 9.36 -12.78
CA ALA A 162 -9.09 8.64 -13.57
C ALA A 162 -9.67 7.44 -14.37
N GLY A 163 -10.99 7.22 -14.36
CA GLY A 163 -11.63 6.10 -15.05
C GLY A 163 -11.58 4.77 -14.30
N LEU A 164 -11.25 4.79 -13.02
CA LEU A 164 -11.22 3.63 -12.14
C LEU A 164 -12.57 3.48 -11.44
N GLN A 165 -13.20 2.32 -11.54
CA GLN A 165 -14.45 2.01 -10.87
C GLN A 165 -14.18 1.26 -9.58
N VAL A 166 -14.47 1.86 -8.43
CA VAL A 166 -14.36 1.20 -7.13
C VAL A 166 -15.34 0.02 -7.07
N ARG A 167 -14.85 -1.11 -6.60
CA ARG A 167 -15.61 -2.35 -6.45
C ARG A 167 -15.92 -2.65 -4.99
N TRP A 168 -14.92 -2.51 -4.12
CA TRP A 168 -15.04 -2.73 -2.68
C TRP A 168 -13.94 -2.00 -1.94
N HIS A 169 -14.12 -1.87 -0.65
CA HIS A 169 -13.14 -1.32 0.28
C HIS A 169 -13.20 -2.06 1.62
N HIS A 170 -12.16 -1.90 2.41
CA HIS A 170 -12.14 -2.29 3.82
C HIS A 170 -11.11 -1.46 4.58
N HIS A 171 -11.14 -1.57 5.91
CA HIS A 171 -10.08 -1.02 6.77
C HIS A 171 -9.20 -2.16 7.29
N ALA A 172 -7.95 -1.86 7.55
CA ALA A 172 -6.95 -2.81 8.02
C ALA A 172 -6.15 -2.23 9.18
N HIS A 173 -5.51 -3.12 9.95
CA HIS A 173 -4.56 -2.76 11.01
C HIS A 173 -5.18 -2.04 12.19
N GLY A 174 -6.35 -2.49 12.67
CA GLY A 174 -7.06 -1.90 13.80
C GLY A 174 -6.26 -1.95 15.10
N LEU A 175 -5.43 -2.97 15.31
CA LEU A 175 -4.53 -3.06 16.46
C LEU A 175 -3.36 -2.05 16.39
N HIS A 176 -3.06 -1.48 15.22
CA HIS A 176 -1.96 -0.53 15.08
C HIS A 176 -2.36 0.91 15.37
N ALA A 177 -3.64 1.28 15.23
CA ALA A 177 -4.08 2.64 15.48
C ALA A 177 -3.81 3.09 16.94
N PRO A 178 -4.20 2.33 17.99
CA PRO A 178 -3.90 2.72 19.37
C PRO A 178 -2.40 2.81 19.67
N TYR A 179 -1.57 1.99 19.02
CA TYR A 179 -0.11 2.10 19.15
C TYR A 179 0.38 3.46 18.66
N TRP A 180 -0.06 3.89 17.47
CA TRP A 180 0.35 5.17 16.91
C TRP A 180 -0.21 6.36 17.70
N TRP A 181 -1.44 6.27 18.22
CA TRP A 181 -1.96 7.30 19.13
C TRP A 181 -1.10 7.42 20.39
N LEU A 182 -0.70 6.29 20.98
CA LEU A 182 0.20 6.30 22.13
C LEU A 182 1.56 6.90 21.76
N LYS A 183 2.14 6.54 20.62
CA LYS A 183 3.41 7.10 20.13
C LYS A 183 3.31 8.63 19.95
N CYS A 184 2.24 9.11 19.33
CA CYS A 184 1.99 10.54 19.17
C CYS A 184 1.83 11.26 20.54
N ALA A 185 1.15 10.64 21.49
CA ALA A 185 0.92 11.25 22.81
C ALA A 185 2.18 11.31 23.70
N VAL A 186 3.10 10.34 23.57
CA VAL A 186 4.31 10.26 24.42
C VAL A 186 5.58 10.74 23.72
N GLY A 187 5.47 11.18 22.47
CA GLY A 187 6.57 11.58 21.57
C GLY A 187 6.91 10.48 20.56
N VAL A 188 6.81 10.82 19.27
CA VAL A 188 6.96 9.89 18.14
C VAL A 188 8.33 9.20 18.16
N HIS A 189 9.38 9.89 18.60
CA HIS A 189 10.76 9.38 18.67
C HIS A 189 11.11 8.79 20.06
N ASN A 190 10.15 8.75 21.00
CA ASN A 190 10.40 8.22 22.35
C ASN A 190 10.27 6.68 22.38
N ASP A 191 11.29 5.98 21.88
CA ASP A 191 11.33 4.52 21.88
C ASP A 191 11.55 3.90 23.26
N LYS A 192 11.97 4.71 24.24
CA LYS A 192 12.22 4.26 25.62
C LYS A 192 10.96 4.26 26.49
N HIS A 193 9.84 4.78 25.99
CA HIS A 193 8.60 4.82 26.77
C HIS A 193 8.06 3.41 27.01
N ARG A 194 7.92 3.01 28.30
CA ARG A 194 7.63 1.62 28.72
C ARG A 194 6.35 1.04 28.08
N LEU A 195 5.26 1.82 28.05
CA LEU A 195 4.00 1.36 27.46
C LEU A 195 4.10 1.23 25.95
N ALA A 196 4.73 2.20 25.24
CA ALA A 196 4.93 2.13 23.80
C ALA A 196 5.79 0.92 23.42
N SER A 197 6.88 0.68 24.14
CA SER A 197 7.74 -0.50 23.92
C SER A 197 7.02 -1.81 24.22
N ALA A 198 6.17 -1.87 25.27
CA ALA A 198 5.39 -3.05 25.58
C ALA A 198 4.34 -3.33 24.48
N TYR A 199 3.65 -2.28 24.01
CA TYR A 199 2.68 -2.41 22.92
C TYR A 199 3.37 -2.81 21.61
N HIS A 200 4.52 -2.23 21.30
CA HIS A 200 5.32 -2.61 20.13
C HIS A 200 5.68 -4.11 20.17
N ARG A 201 6.14 -4.63 21.31
CA ARG A 201 6.42 -6.07 21.46
C ARG A 201 5.16 -6.93 21.22
N LEU A 202 3.98 -6.47 21.65
CA LEU A 202 2.72 -7.15 21.38
C LEU A 202 2.44 -7.21 19.88
N LEU A 203 2.62 -6.10 19.15
CA LEU A 203 2.42 -6.06 17.70
C LEU A 203 3.43 -6.94 16.94
N VAL A 204 4.71 -6.93 17.35
CA VAL A 204 5.72 -7.82 16.79
C VAL A 204 5.35 -9.29 17.02
N TRP A 205 4.94 -9.63 18.23
CA TRP A 205 4.48 -10.98 18.56
C TRP A 205 3.25 -11.38 17.70
N ASP A 206 2.28 -10.48 17.55
CA ASP A 206 1.12 -10.70 16.70
C ASP A 206 1.51 -10.98 15.24
N ILE A 207 2.38 -10.16 14.66
CA ILE A 207 2.87 -10.32 13.28
C ILE A 207 3.57 -11.66 13.09
N MET A 208 4.41 -12.07 14.06
CA MET A 208 5.23 -13.29 13.96
C MET A 208 4.42 -14.57 14.23
N ARG A 209 3.49 -14.54 15.19
CA ARG A 209 2.75 -15.73 15.64
C ARG A 209 1.36 -15.86 15.05
N LYS A 210 0.77 -14.75 14.61
CA LYS A 210 -0.58 -14.67 14.02
C LYS A 210 -1.64 -15.41 14.85
N PRO A 211 -1.76 -15.16 16.16
CA PRO A 211 -2.68 -15.91 17.01
C PRO A 211 -4.15 -15.62 16.63
N ALA A 212 -5.03 -16.59 16.83
CA ALA A 212 -6.45 -16.46 16.47
C ALA A 212 -7.15 -15.32 17.24
N ALA A 213 -6.79 -15.11 18.50
CA ALA A 213 -7.37 -14.07 19.34
C ALA A 213 -7.12 -12.66 18.79
N THR A 214 -5.90 -12.34 18.37
CA THR A 214 -5.58 -11.03 17.78
C THR A 214 -6.18 -10.86 16.39
N ARG A 215 -6.32 -11.95 15.62
CA ARG A 215 -7.04 -11.94 14.34
C ARG A 215 -8.50 -11.56 14.52
N LEU A 216 -9.18 -12.17 15.50
CA LEU A 216 -10.57 -11.85 15.81
C LEU A 216 -10.70 -10.41 16.32
N ALA A 217 -9.81 -9.98 17.21
CA ALA A 217 -9.78 -8.60 17.71
C ALA A 217 -9.57 -7.60 16.56
N GLU A 218 -8.64 -7.88 15.64
CA GLU A 218 -8.38 -7.03 14.48
C GLU A 218 -9.59 -6.96 13.56
N GLN A 219 -10.26 -8.09 13.27
CA GLN A 219 -11.49 -8.11 12.48
C GLN A 219 -12.60 -7.25 13.08
N ALA A 220 -12.76 -7.27 14.41
CA ALA A 220 -13.73 -6.46 15.11
C ALA A 220 -13.36 -4.96 15.14
N LEU A 221 -12.07 -4.65 15.25
CA LEU A 221 -11.57 -3.27 15.34
C LEU A 221 -11.40 -2.59 13.98
N ASN A 222 -11.10 -3.34 12.93
CA ASN A 222 -10.85 -2.78 11.60
C ASN A 222 -11.95 -1.84 11.10
N PRO A 223 -13.25 -2.16 11.19
CA PRO A 223 -14.30 -1.25 10.73
C PRO A 223 -14.37 0.08 11.49
N LEU A 224 -13.91 0.10 12.75
CA LEU A 224 -14.01 1.24 13.65
C LEU A 224 -12.75 2.12 13.63
N ILE A 225 -11.60 1.48 13.81
CA ILE A 225 -10.32 2.15 14.00
C ILE A 225 -9.18 1.58 13.13
N GLY A 226 -9.50 0.85 12.07
CA GLY A 226 -8.48 0.35 11.14
C GLY A 226 -7.59 1.49 10.65
N LYS A 227 -6.27 1.35 10.82
CA LYS A 227 -5.30 2.42 10.51
C LYS A 227 -5.26 2.77 9.03
N SER A 228 -5.45 1.79 8.16
CA SER A 228 -5.41 1.97 6.70
C SER A 228 -6.77 1.72 6.07
N LEU A 229 -7.18 2.61 5.18
CA LEU A 229 -8.29 2.42 4.24
C LEU A 229 -7.72 1.75 2.99
N VAL A 230 -8.31 0.64 2.58
CA VAL A 230 -7.95 -0.10 1.36
C VAL A 230 -9.11 -0.04 0.38
N VAL A 231 -8.84 0.45 -0.84
CA VAL A 231 -9.83 0.56 -1.92
C VAL A 231 -9.37 -0.27 -3.11
N TYR A 232 -10.27 -1.08 -3.64
CA TYR A 232 -10.02 -1.85 -4.85
C TYR A 232 -10.85 -1.30 -6.01
N ALA A 233 -10.19 -1.00 -7.12
CA ALA A 233 -10.84 -0.39 -8.27
C ALA A 233 -10.41 -1.08 -9.58
N VAL A 234 -11.35 -1.21 -10.50
CA VAL A 234 -11.12 -1.81 -11.83
C VAL A 234 -11.11 -0.70 -12.86
N LYS A 235 -10.12 -0.71 -13.76
CA LYS A 235 -10.14 0.18 -14.92
C LYS A 235 -11.25 -0.26 -15.87
N ARG A 236 -12.15 0.67 -16.20
CA ARG A 236 -13.21 0.40 -17.17
C ARG A 236 -12.61 -0.06 -18.49
N ALA A 237 -13.18 -1.11 -19.07
CA ALA A 237 -12.93 -1.42 -20.47
C ALA A 237 -13.41 -0.22 -21.30
N GLY A 238 -12.56 0.35 -22.13
CA GLY A 238 -12.99 1.39 -23.07
C GLY A 238 -14.18 0.85 -23.87
N ARG A 239 -15.25 1.63 -23.99
CA ARG A 239 -16.30 1.29 -24.96
C ARG A 239 -15.64 1.27 -26.34
N HIS A 240 -15.42 0.08 -26.88
CA HIS A 240 -15.20 -0.06 -28.33
C HIS A 240 -16.52 0.28 -28.99
N GLY A 241 -16.57 1.42 -29.66
CA GLY A 241 -17.69 1.77 -30.49
C GLY A 241 -18.05 3.25 -30.37
N ASP A 242 -17.41 4.07 -31.15
CA ASP A 242 -18.03 5.01 -32.07
C ASP A 242 -16.92 5.68 -32.89
N ARG A 243 -16.60 5.06 -34.01
CA ARG A 243 -16.03 5.75 -35.16
C ARG A 243 -16.96 5.51 -36.32
#